data_e4a7ee0e9522a67e0ccc981290af02c6
#
_entry.id   e4a7ee0e9522a67e0ccc981290af02c6
#
_cell.length_a   1.000
_cell.length_b   1.000
_cell.length_c   1.000
_cell.angle_alpha   90.00
_cell.angle_beta   90.00
_cell.angle_gamma   90.00
#
_symmetry.space_group_name_H-M   'P 1'
#
loop_
_entity.id
_entity.type
_entity.pdbx_description
1 polymer ?
#
loop_
_entity_poly.entity_id
_entity_poly.type
_entity_poly.pdbx_seq_one_letter_code
_entity_poly.pdbx_strand_id
1 'polypeptide(L)'
;MYVSELILDYIESLEVEGGRSAKTAENYRLYLERFAVFNEDIEVAAITTEVIRKYRLWLNRYKNDNEDELSTITQSYHLIALRGFLKYLSERDIPSLAPDKVKLPKVSRKQVTFLHYDEVRSLIDAIDNENEEGLRDRAIIELLFSSGLRVSELVNLDRGHINLKRREFMVRGKGQKDRPVFVSESAAEHVKNYTDTRLDNLPPLFLSYSRNNIASRSGDFRRLGARSIQRMISKYAKLAGITKHVSPHTMRHSFATDLLMNGADIRSVQSMLGHSSISTTQVYTHVTDEHLREIHEKFHSDSDT
;
A
#
# COMPACT_ATOMS: atom_id res chain seq x y z
N MET A 1 -22.07 0.80 -30.53
CA MET A 1 -20.86 1.30 -29.83
C MET A 1 -20.17 0.12 -29.20
N TYR A 2 -18.90 -0.03 -29.47
CA TYR A 2 -18.09 -1.11 -28.94
C TYR A 2 -17.48 -0.73 -27.57
N VAL A 3 -17.11 -1.75 -26.79
CA VAL A 3 -16.54 -1.54 -25.45
C VAL A 3 -15.24 -0.72 -25.55
N SER A 4 -14.36 -1.05 -26.51
CA SER A 4 -13.06 -0.36 -26.68
C SER A 4 -13.20 1.13 -26.98
N GLU A 5 -14.22 1.51 -27.76
CA GLU A 5 -14.49 2.92 -28.14
C GLU A 5 -14.79 3.79 -26.91
N LEU A 6 -15.48 3.23 -25.92
CA LEU A 6 -15.96 3.96 -24.72
C LEU A 6 -15.03 3.87 -23.52
N ILE A 7 -14.00 3.01 -23.58
CA ILE A 7 -13.03 2.89 -22.47
C ILE A 7 -12.31 4.20 -22.26
N LEU A 8 -11.83 4.84 -23.32
CA LEU A 8 -11.04 6.08 -23.20
C LEU A 8 -11.86 7.18 -22.55
N ASP A 9 -13.06 7.42 -23.02
CA ASP A 9 -13.98 8.43 -22.46
C ASP A 9 -14.28 8.18 -20.98
N TYR A 10 -14.47 6.91 -20.61
CA TYR A 10 -14.66 6.54 -19.20
C TYR A 10 -13.41 6.82 -18.36
N ILE A 11 -12.23 6.48 -18.85
CA ILE A 11 -10.97 6.72 -18.11
C ILE A 11 -10.74 8.22 -17.94
N GLU A 12 -10.98 9.03 -18.95
CA GLU A 12 -10.92 10.50 -18.85
C GLU A 12 -11.92 11.04 -17.82
N SER A 13 -13.16 10.51 -17.80
CA SER A 13 -14.14 10.91 -16.79
C SER A 13 -13.72 10.55 -15.36
N LEU A 14 -13.03 9.42 -15.16
CA LEU A 14 -12.49 9.06 -13.85
C LEU A 14 -11.45 10.04 -13.35
N GLU A 15 -10.62 10.58 -14.24
CA GLU A 15 -9.58 11.54 -13.89
C GLU A 15 -10.16 12.93 -13.65
N VAL A 16 -11.00 13.42 -14.58
CA VAL A 16 -11.49 14.80 -14.58
C VAL A 16 -12.69 14.96 -13.63
N GLU A 17 -13.73 14.13 -13.79
CA GLU A 17 -14.96 14.22 -12.99
C GLU A 17 -14.82 13.51 -11.65
N GLY A 18 -14.19 12.33 -11.66
CA GLY A 18 -14.05 11.46 -10.48
C GLY A 18 -12.87 11.78 -9.57
N GLY A 19 -11.95 12.66 -9.98
CA GLY A 19 -10.74 13.02 -9.22
C GLY A 19 -9.88 11.82 -8.84
N ARG A 20 -9.90 10.75 -9.66
CA ARG A 20 -9.10 9.54 -9.42
C ARG A 20 -7.65 9.77 -9.82
N SER A 21 -6.73 9.10 -9.12
CA SER A 21 -5.32 9.16 -9.48
C SER A 21 -5.06 8.50 -10.85
N ALA A 22 -4.09 9.01 -11.62
CA ALA A 22 -3.67 8.43 -12.89
C ALA A 22 -3.36 6.92 -12.77
N LYS A 23 -2.80 6.47 -11.63
CA LYS A 23 -2.56 5.03 -11.40
C LYS A 23 -3.84 4.22 -11.27
N THR A 24 -4.90 4.80 -10.70
CA THR A 24 -6.23 4.13 -10.64
C THR A 24 -6.84 4.05 -12.02
N ALA A 25 -6.77 5.12 -12.81
CA ALA A 25 -7.24 5.18 -14.17
C ALA A 25 -6.53 4.15 -15.05
N GLU A 26 -5.19 4.08 -15.00
CA GLU A 26 -4.38 3.08 -15.70
C GLU A 26 -4.78 1.64 -15.35
N ASN A 27 -5.00 1.33 -14.07
CA ASN A 27 -5.44 0.00 -13.67
C ASN A 27 -6.85 -0.32 -14.20
N TYR A 28 -7.79 0.64 -14.15
CA TYR A 28 -9.14 0.44 -14.67
C TYR A 28 -9.13 0.24 -16.18
N ARG A 29 -8.31 0.99 -16.91
CA ARG A 29 -8.07 0.81 -18.33
C ARG A 29 -7.61 -0.62 -18.62
N LEU A 30 -6.57 -1.10 -17.96
CA LEU A 30 -6.04 -2.46 -18.11
C LEU A 30 -7.14 -3.53 -17.89
N TYR A 31 -7.97 -3.34 -16.85
CA TYR A 31 -9.03 -4.31 -16.54
C TYR A 31 -10.13 -4.33 -17.58
N LEU A 32 -10.49 -3.18 -18.13
CA LEU A 32 -11.53 -3.06 -19.17
C LEU A 32 -11.03 -3.49 -20.55
N GLU A 33 -9.79 -3.16 -20.90
CA GLU A 33 -9.16 -3.67 -22.14
C GLU A 33 -9.12 -5.20 -22.15
N ARG A 34 -8.80 -5.80 -20.98
CA ARG A 34 -8.85 -7.27 -20.85
C ARG A 34 -10.26 -7.85 -21.02
N PHE A 35 -11.29 -7.14 -20.56
CA PHE A 35 -12.67 -7.52 -20.78
C PHE A 35 -13.05 -7.42 -22.26
N ALA A 36 -12.66 -6.35 -22.94
CA ALA A 36 -12.88 -6.14 -24.37
C ALA A 36 -12.21 -7.27 -25.19
N VAL A 37 -10.93 -7.52 -24.95
CA VAL A 37 -10.18 -8.59 -25.65
C VAL A 37 -10.81 -9.96 -25.43
N PHE A 38 -11.23 -10.32 -24.23
CA PHE A 38 -11.86 -11.60 -23.94
C PHE A 38 -13.16 -11.80 -24.70
N ASN A 39 -13.94 -10.74 -24.95
CA ASN A 39 -15.23 -10.78 -25.62
C ASN A 39 -15.16 -10.34 -27.09
N GLU A 40 -13.96 -10.33 -27.70
CA GLU A 40 -13.73 -9.92 -29.09
C GLU A 40 -14.35 -8.54 -29.41
N ASP A 41 -14.23 -7.63 -28.42
CA ASP A 41 -14.71 -6.24 -28.44
C ASP A 41 -16.21 -6.12 -28.81
N ILE A 42 -17.06 -6.73 -28.02
CA ILE A 42 -18.50 -6.71 -28.21
C ILE A 42 -19.12 -5.31 -28.07
N GLU A 43 -20.29 -5.12 -28.63
CA GLU A 43 -21.10 -3.93 -28.37
C GLU A 43 -21.57 -3.88 -26.92
N VAL A 44 -21.61 -2.67 -26.34
CA VAL A 44 -22.01 -2.49 -24.92
C VAL A 44 -23.44 -2.95 -24.65
N ALA A 45 -24.36 -2.85 -25.66
CA ALA A 45 -25.72 -3.35 -25.56
C ALA A 45 -25.79 -4.90 -25.52
N ALA A 46 -24.76 -5.60 -26.01
CA ALA A 46 -24.67 -7.06 -25.97
C ALA A 46 -24.09 -7.62 -24.66
N ILE A 47 -23.69 -6.75 -23.74
CA ILE A 47 -23.22 -7.18 -22.41
C ILE A 47 -24.42 -7.73 -21.62
N THR A 48 -24.44 -9.04 -21.40
CA THR A 48 -25.47 -9.74 -20.64
C THR A 48 -24.89 -10.34 -19.36
N THR A 49 -25.75 -10.79 -18.44
CA THR A 49 -25.31 -11.50 -17.23
C THR A 49 -24.53 -12.77 -17.58
N GLU A 50 -24.83 -13.41 -18.71
CA GLU A 50 -24.12 -14.60 -19.19
C GLU A 50 -22.72 -14.26 -19.68
N VAL A 51 -22.53 -13.14 -20.37
CA VAL A 51 -21.21 -12.62 -20.77
C VAL A 51 -20.35 -12.37 -19.51
N ILE A 52 -20.93 -11.73 -18.48
CA ILE A 52 -20.23 -11.52 -17.21
C ILE A 52 -19.88 -12.85 -16.54
N ARG A 53 -20.78 -13.84 -16.55
CA ARG A 53 -20.51 -15.16 -15.97
C ARG A 53 -19.34 -15.86 -16.65
N LYS A 54 -19.31 -15.84 -18.01
CA LYS A 54 -18.21 -16.42 -18.80
C LYS A 54 -16.88 -15.72 -18.51
N TYR A 55 -16.88 -14.38 -18.46
CA TYR A 55 -15.69 -13.60 -18.12
C TYR A 55 -15.15 -13.91 -16.72
N ARG A 56 -16.03 -14.04 -15.72
CA ARG A 56 -15.63 -14.43 -14.34
C ARG A 56 -15.00 -15.81 -14.31
N LEU A 57 -15.57 -16.78 -15.04
CA LEU A 57 -15.01 -18.13 -15.14
C LEU A 57 -13.62 -18.09 -15.78
N TRP A 58 -13.47 -17.29 -16.83
CA TRP A 58 -12.19 -17.10 -17.50
C TRP A 58 -11.16 -16.43 -16.56
N LEU A 59 -11.52 -15.35 -15.86
CA LEU A 59 -10.62 -14.69 -14.88
C LEU A 59 -10.14 -15.66 -13.80
N ASN A 60 -11.00 -16.57 -13.36
CA ASN A 60 -10.64 -17.58 -12.34
C ASN A 60 -9.60 -18.58 -12.86
N ARG A 61 -9.59 -18.85 -14.15
CA ARG A 61 -8.69 -19.79 -14.82
C ARG A 61 -7.53 -19.10 -15.53
N TYR A 62 -7.54 -17.77 -15.56
CA TYR A 62 -6.51 -17.00 -16.24
C TYR A 62 -5.18 -17.11 -15.48
N LYS A 63 -4.14 -17.44 -16.23
CA LYS A 63 -2.76 -17.42 -15.75
C LYS A 63 -2.03 -16.25 -16.37
N ASN A 64 -1.23 -15.58 -15.55
CA ASN A 64 -0.33 -14.53 -16.01
C ASN A 64 0.91 -15.13 -16.72
N ASP A 65 1.81 -14.26 -17.19
CA ASP A 65 3.04 -14.67 -17.88
C ASP A 65 3.98 -15.54 -17.01
N ASN A 66 3.80 -15.55 -15.70
CA ASN A 66 4.55 -16.39 -14.74
C ASN A 66 3.79 -17.67 -14.36
N GLU A 67 2.72 -18.02 -15.09
CA GLU A 67 1.81 -19.14 -14.81
C GLU A 67 1.04 -19.04 -13.47
N ASP A 68 1.04 -17.89 -12.81
CA ASP A 68 0.29 -17.66 -11.59
C ASP A 68 -1.19 -17.34 -11.89
N GLU A 69 -2.10 -17.91 -11.12
CA GLU A 69 -3.53 -17.60 -11.19
C GLU A 69 -3.83 -16.22 -10.58
N LEU A 70 -4.83 -15.52 -11.11
CA LEU A 70 -5.27 -14.26 -10.52
C LEU A 70 -5.91 -14.48 -9.16
N SER A 71 -5.41 -13.75 -8.15
CA SER A 71 -6.02 -13.75 -6.82
C SER A 71 -7.49 -13.31 -6.88
N THR A 72 -8.33 -13.80 -5.96
CA THR A 72 -9.75 -13.40 -5.85
C THR A 72 -9.90 -11.88 -5.70
N ILE A 73 -8.93 -11.21 -5.04
CA ILE A 73 -8.90 -9.75 -4.91
C ILE A 73 -8.68 -9.10 -6.27
N THR A 74 -7.73 -9.60 -7.06
CA THR A 74 -7.46 -9.08 -8.41
C THR A 74 -8.65 -9.29 -9.33
N GLN A 75 -9.28 -10.47 -9.30
CA GLN A 75 -10.52 -10.75 -10.04
C GLN A 75 -11.64 -9.78 -9.63
N SER A 76 -11.76 -9.47 -8.32
CA SER A 76 -12.72 -8.48 -7.82
C SER A 76 -12.48 -7.09 -8.41
N TYR A 77 -11.22 -6.67 -8.56
CA TYR A 77 -10.90 -5.36 -9.17
C TYR A 77 -11.32 -5.26 -10.63
N HIS A 78 -11.23 -6.34 -11.42
CA HIS A 78 -11.74 -6.37 -12.79
C HIS A 78 -13.26 -6.13 -12.82
N LEU A 79 -13.99 -6.79 -11.91
CA LEU A 79 -15.44 -6.64 -11.82
C LEU A 79 -15.86 -5.27 -11.25
N ILE A 80 -15.08 -4.68 -10.35
CA ILE A 80 -15.31 -3.32 -9.84
C ILE A 80 -15.14 -2.30 -10.97
N ALA A 81 -14.09 -2.42 -11.79
CA ALA A 81 -13.88 -1.56 -12.94
C ALA A 81 -15.01 -1.69 -13.95
N LEU A 82 -15.42 -2.92 -14.29
CA LEU A 82 -16.52 -3.19 -15.20
C LEU A 82 -17.86 -2.64 -14.68
N ARG A 83 -18.15 -2.82 -13.39
CA ARG A 83 -19.34 -2.25 -12.74
C ARG A 83 -19.33 -0.71 -12.78
N GLY A 84 -18.16 -0.10 -12.56
CA GLY A 84 -17.96 1.35 -12.67
C GLY A 84 -18.20 1.84 -14.10
N PHE A 85 -17.70 1.11 -15.10
CA PHE A 85 -17.91 1.41 -16.51
C PHE A 85 -19.40 1.33 -16.91
N LEU A 86 -20.09 0.26 -16.51
CA LEU A 86 -21.54 0.14 -16.78
C LEU A 86 -22.35 1.25 -16.09
N LYS A 87 -21.91 1.71 -14.90
CA LYS A 87 -22.54 2.86 -14.23
C LYS A 87 -22.36 4.13 -15.05
N TYR A 88 -21.15 4.38 -15.54
CA TYR A 88 -20.84 5.51 -16.42
C TYR A 88 -21.69 5.50 -17.69
N LEU A 89 -21.89 4.34 -18.32
CA LEU A 89 -22.77 4.21 -19.50
C LEU A 89 -24.22 4.55 -19.16
N SER A 90 -24.72 4.05 -18.02
CA SER A 90 -26.08 4.33 -17.55
C SER A 90 -26.31 5.82 -17.24
N GLU A 91 -25.30 6.52 -16.70
CA GLU A 91 -25.36 7.97 -16.42
C GLU A 91 -25.36 8.82 -17.69
N ARG A 92 -25.04 8.24 -18.85
CA ARG A 92 -25.05 8.87 -20.19
C ARG A 92 -26.12 8.31 -21.11
N ASP A 93 -27.12 7.62 -20.55
CA ASP A 93 -28.24 7.02 -21.29
C ASP A 93 -27.81 6.06 -22.41
N ILE A 94 -26.59 5.46 -22.29
CA ILE A 94 -26.10 4.45 -23.23
C ILE A 94 -26.66 3.08 -22.82
N PRO A 95 -27.46 2.42 -23.68
CA PRO A 95 -28.05 1.13 -23.34
C PRO A 95 -27.00 0.06 -23.02
N SER A 96 -27.05 -0.51 -21.85
CA SER A 96 -26.14 -1.56 -21.40
C SER A 96 -26.74 -2.35 -20.23
N LEU A 97 -26.02 -3.39 -19.75
CA LEU A 97 -26.41 -4.13 -18.56
C LEU A 97 -26.41 -3.21 -17.31
N ALA A 98 -27.48 -3.27 -16.51
CA ALA A 98 -27.55 -2.55 -15.24
C ALA A 98 -26.38 -2.91 -14.32
N PRO A 99 -25.67 -1.92 -13.72
CA PRO A 99 -24.43 -2.13 -12.95
C PRO A 99 -24.58 -3.09 -11.76
N ASP A 100 -25.74 -3.13 -11.12
CA ASP A 100 -26.07 -3.99 -9.97
C ASP A 100 -26.13 -5.48 -10.33
N LYS A 101 -26.31 -5.81 -11.63
CA LYS A 101 -26.24 -7.20 -12.12
C LYS A 101 -24.81 -7.77 -12.07
N VAL A 102 -23.76 -6.93 -11.99
CA VAL A 102 -22.39 -7.35 -11.78
C VAL A 102 -22.15 -7.61 -10.30
N LYS A 103 -22.37 -8.86 -9.87
CA LYS A 103 -22.14 -9.27 -8.48
C LYS A 103 -20.64 -9.43 -8.21
N LEU A 104 -20.14 -8.73 -7.20
CA LEU A 104 -18.74 -8.85 -6.74
C LEU A 104 -18.54 -10.13 -5.91
N PRO A 105 -17.40 -10.81 -6.03
CA PRO A 105 -17.07 -11.94 -5.17
C PRO A 105 -16.96 -11.50 -3.72
N LYS A 106 -17.34 -12.38 -2.80
CA LYS A 106 -17.07 -12.19 -1.38
C LYS A 106 -15.57 -12.42 -1.16
N VAL A 107 -14.85 -11.36 -0.84
CA VAL A 107 -13.44 -11.45 -0.46
C VAL A 107 -13.37 -11.57 1.05
N SER A 108 -12.86 -12.69 1.56
CA SER A 108 -12.55 -12.81 2.98
C SER A 108 -11.38 -11.89 3.31
N ARG A 109 -11.53 -11.07 4.36
CA ARG A 109 -10.43 -10.25 4.86
C ARG A 109 -9.41 -11.20 5.50
N LYS A 110 -8.22 -11.30 4.92
CA LYS A 110 -7.11 -11.98 5.56
C LYS A 110 -6.73 -11.20 6.82
N GLN A 111 -6.40 -11.91 7.89
CA GLN A 111 -5.76 -11.28 9.04
C GLN A 111 -4.51 -10.55 8.57
N VAL A 112 -4.31 -9.35 9.12
CA VAL A 112 -3.17 -8.51 8.75
C VAL A 112 -1.94 -9.06 9.45
N THR A 113 -0.94 -9.40 8.67
CA THR A 113 0.36 -9.82 9.18
C THR A 113 1.11 -8.60 9.73
N PHE A 114 1.59 -8.71 10.96
CA PHE A 114 2.48 -7.74 11.60
C PHE A 114 3.66 -8.46 12.26
N LEU A 115 4.68 -7.70 12.60
CA LEU A 115 5.83 -8.14 13.37
C LEU A 115 5.71 -7.60 14.79
N HIS A 116 5.99 -8.43 15.78
CA HIS A 116 6.23 -7.99 17.15
C HIS A 116 7.56 -7.23 17.24
N TYR A 117 7.73 -6.46 18.29
CA TYR A 117 8.92 -5.64 18.49
C TYR A 117 10.22 -6.46 18.37
N ASP A 118 10.29 -7.65 18.97
CA ASP A 118 11.46 -8.52 18.89
C ASP A 118 11.78 -9.00 17.48
N GLU A 119 10.73 -9.27 16.66
CA GLU A 119 10.91 -9.63 15.25
C GLU A 119 11.43 -8.43 14.43
N VAL A 120 10.96 -7.21 14.74
CA VAL A 120 11.49 -5.99 14.12
C VAL A 120 12.96 -5.77 14.50
N ARG A 121 13.31 -6.00 15.76
CA ARG A 121 14.71 -5.94 16.22
C ARG A 121 15.58 -6.94 15.49
N SER A 122 15.14 -8.20 15.40
CA SER A 122 15.85 -9.25 14.66
C SER A 122 16.03 -8.89 13.18
N LEU A 123 15.03 -8.24 12.56
CA LEU A 123 15.10 -7.75 11.18
C LEU A 123 16.19 -6.67 11.02
N ILE A 124 16.27 -5.74 11.97
CA ILE A 124 17.26 -4.66 11.99
C ILE A 124 18.67 -5.20 12.24
N ASP A 125 18.81 -6.14 13.18
CA ASP A 125 20.09 -6.72 13.55
C ASP A 125 20.69 -7.63 12.45
N ALA A 126 19.86 -8.11 11.53
CA ALA A 126 20.32 -8.85 10.35
C ALA A 126 20.99 -7.95 9.28
N ILE A 127 21.01 -6.63 9.47
CA ILE A 127 21.58 -5.68 8.50
C ILE A 127 23.05 -5.43 8.87
N ASP A 128 23.92 -5.70 7.90
CA ASP A 128 25.32 -5.32 7.99
C ASP A 128 25.48 -3.80 7.83
N ASN A 129 26.07 -3.14 8.82
CA ASN A 129 26.25 -1.68 8.86
C ASN A 129 27.65 -1.21 8.41
N GLU A 130 28.48 -2.09 7.87
CA GLU A 130 29.86 -1.75 7.49
C GLU A 130 29.96 -0.91 6.21
N ASN A 131 28.87 -0.82 5.44
CA ASN A 131 28.85 -0.10 4.17
C ASN A 131 27.66 0.85 4.03
N GLU A 132 27.75 1.81 3.10
CA GLU A 132 26.71 2.82 2.86
C GLU A 132 25.33 2.20 2.54
N GLU A 133 25.31 1.06 1.87
CA GLU A 133 24.07 0.38 1.52
C GLU A 133 23.38 -0.18 2.77
N GLY A 134 24.14 -0.79 3.67
CA GLY A 134 23.64 -1.29 4.94
C GLY A 134 23.17 -0.18 5.87
N LEU A 135 23.92 0.91 6.00
CA LEU A 135 23.49 2.10 6.75
C LEU A 135 22.19 2.68 6.20
N ARG A 136 22.04 2.76 4.86
CA ARG A 136 20.80 3.17 4.21
C ARG A 136 19.64 2.22 4.55
N ASP A 137 19.87 0.93 4.42
CA ASP A 137 18.83 -0.09 4.60
C ASP A 137 18.33 -0.12 6.05
N ARG A 138 19.24 0.03 7.02
CA ARG A 138 18.88 0.18 8.44
C ARG A 138 18.07 1.45 8.68
N ALA A 139 18.52 2.58 8.18
CA ALA A 139 17.78 3.84 8.29
C ALA A 139 16.36 3.76 7.70
N ILE A 140 16.18 3.05 6.57
CA ILE A 140 14.88 2.83 5.96
C ILE A 140 13.96 1.99 6.86
N ILE A 141 14.43 0.87 7.39
CA ILE A 141 13.63 -0.03 8.22
C ILE A 141 13.25 0.64 9.55
N GLU A 142 14.20 1.29 10.20
CA GLU A 142 13.97 2.08 11.42
C GLU A 142 12.94 3.20 11.17
N LEU A 143 13.08 3.95 10.07
CA LEU A 143 12.15 5.02 9.73
C LEU A 143 10.74 4.49 9.41
N LEU A 144 10.61 3.38 8.68
CA LEU A 144 9.32 2.76 8.40
C LEU A 144 8.60 2.31 9.66
N PHE A 145 9.33 1.66 10.58
CA PHE A 145 8.75 1.19 11.84
C PHE A 145 8.42 2.33 12.79
N SER A 146 9.27 3.34 12.88
CA SER A 146 9.08 4.49 13.76
C SER A 146 7.96 5.44 13.32
N SER A 147 7.69 5.54 12.02
CA SER A 147 6.81 6.59 11.46
C SER A 147 5.52 6.05 10.82
N GLY A 148 5.47 4.76 10.54
CA GLY A 148 4.35 4.15 9.82
C GLY A 148 4.12 4.72 8.42
N LEU A 149 5.16 5.26 7.76
CA LEU A 149 5.10 5.79 6.40
C LEU A 149 4.62 4.73 5.39
N ARG A 150 3.90 5.18 4.36
CA ARG A 150 3.71 4.35 3.16
C ARG A 150 5.01 4.32 2.37
N VAL A 151 5.28 3.22 1.67
CA VAL A 151 6.49 3.11 0.84
C VAL A 151 6.58 4.23 -0.20
N SER A 152 5.47 4.66 -0.77
CA SER A 152 5.42 5.79 -1.71
C SER A 152 5.77 7.13 -1.05
N GLU A 153 5.39 7.32 0.21
CA GLU A 153 5.76 8.52 0.98
C GLU A 153 7.27 8.50 1.28
N LEU A 154 7.81 7.34 1.70
CA LEU A 154 9.22 7.17 2.00
C LEU A 154 10.14 7.43 0.79
N VAL A 155 9.81 6.85 -0.38
CA VAL A 155 10.66 7.01 -1.59
C VAL A 155 10.70 8.45 -2.10
N ASN A 156 9.68 9.24 -1.80
CA ASN A 156 9.58 10.64 -2.21
C ASN A 156 10.24 11.62 -1.22
N LEU A 157 10.87 11.12 -0.14
CA LEU A 157 11.59 11.99 0.79
C LEU A 157 12.89 12.49 0.17
N ASP A 158 13.14 13.79 0.34
CA ASP A 158 14.42 14.43 0.05
C ASP A 158 15.19 14.73 1.35
N ARG A 159 16.49 14.99 1.25
CA ARG A 159 17.40 15.22 2.39
C ARG A 159 16.92 16.29 3.38
N GLY A 160 16.29 17.35 2.88
CA GLY A 160 15.81 18.47 3.70
C GLY A 160 14.42 18.28 4.30
N HIS A 161 13.70 17.19 3.97
CA HIS A 161 12.32 17.02 4.41
C HIS A 161 12.18 16.67 5.90
N ILE A 162 13.17 15.96 6.48
CA ILE A 162 13.10 15.53 7.88
C ILE A 162 13.84 16.53 8.77
N ASN A 163 13.15 17.10 9.73
CA ASN A 163 13.80 17.84 10.79
C ASN A 163 14.30 16.85 11.87
N LEU A 164 15.56 16.41 11.74
CA LEU A 164 16.14 15.41 12.63
C LEU A 164 16.26 15.91 14.10
N LYS A 165 16.36 17.24 14.33
CA LYS A 165 16.41 17.81 15.70
C LYS A 165 15.04 17.76 16.38
N ARG A 166 13.96 18.12 15.65
CA ARG A 166 12.58 18.03 16.14
C ARG A 166 11.99 16.65 16.01
N ARG A 167 12.63 15.78 15.21
CA ARG A 167 12.16 14.43 14.92
C ARG A 167 10.74 14.40 14.33
N GLU A 168 10.45 15.34 13.44
CA GLU A 168 9.16 15.51 12.81
C GLU A 168 9.29 16.04 11.39
N PHE A 169 8.32 15.77 10.55
CA PHE A 169 8.16 16.32 9.22
C PHE A 169 6.73 16.18 8.73
N MET A 170 6.40 16.86 7.63
CA MET A 170 5.07 16.76 7.00
C MET A 170 5.13 15.84 5.79
N VAL A 171 4.11 15.00 5.63
CA VAL A 171 3.92 14.20 4.41
C VAL A 171 2.57 14.48 3.80
N ARG A 172 2.54 14.51 2.47
CA ARG A 172 1.32 14.65 1.71
C ARG A 172 0.70 13.27 1.46
N GLY A 173 -0.44 13.03 2.08
CA GLY A 173 -1.17 11.78 1.98
C GLY A 173 -2.13 11.71 0.78
N LYS A 174 -2.91 10.64 0.71
CA LYS A 174 -3.96 10.47 -0.30
C LYS A 174 -4.99 11.62 -0.20
N GLY A 175 -5.34 12.20 -1.35
CA GLY A 175 -6.27 13.35 -1.40
C GLY A 175 -5.61 14.68 -1.01
N GLN A 176 -4.29 14.81 -1.14
CA GLN A 176 -3.51 16.03 -0.90
C GLN A 176 -3.61 16.59 0.54
N LYS A 177 -3.98 15.76 1.51
CA LYS A 177 -4.02 16.15 2.92
C LYS A 177 -2.64 15.96 3.54
N ASP A 178 -2.07 17.03 4.08
CA ASP A 178 -0.81 16.97 4.81
C ASP A 178 -1.06 16.43 6.22
N ARG A 179 -0.13 15.60 6.71
CA ARG A 179 -0.14 15.09 8.07
C ARG A 179 1.25 15.17 8.69
N PRO A 180 1.36 15.46 9.98
CA PRO A 180 2.62 15.35 10.69
C PRO A 180 3.04 13.89 10.82
N VAL A 181 4.34 13.66 10.76
CA VAL A 181 4.98 12.36 11.00
C VAL A 181 6.05 12.55 12.04
N PHE A 182 6.03 11.70 13.04
CA PHE A 182 7.01 11.70 14.14
C PHE A 182 8.01 10.56 13.95
N VAL A 183 9.23 10.79 14.41
CA VAL A 183 10.35 9.87 14.24
C VAL A 183 10.97 9.59 15.61
N SER A 184 11.24 8.32 15.92
CA SER A 184 11.95 7.94 17.14
C SER A 184 13.39 8.46 17.12
N GLU A 185 14.02 8.53 18.29
CA GLU A 185 15.41 8.95 18.42
C GLU A 185 16.35 8.02 17.65
N SER A 186 16.15 6.70 17.79
CA SER A 186 16.92 5.69 17.06
C SER A 186 16.82 5.86 15.54
N ALA A 187 15.59 6.03 15.01
CA ALA A 187 15.41 6.22 13.57
C ALA A 187 16.05 7.53 13.07
N ALA A 188 15.97 8.62 13.85
CA ALA A 188 16.61 9.89 13.51
C ALA A 188 18.13 9.76 13.47
N GLU A 189 18.71 9.03 14.44
CA GLU A 189 20.15 8.75 14.51
C GLU A 189 20.60 7.92 13.29
N HIS A 190 19.89 6.85 12.95
CA HIS A 190 20.26 6.03 11.79
C HIS A 190 20.10 6.77 10.47
N VAL A 191 19.07 7.62 10.31
CA VAL A 191 18.95 8.51 9.14
C VAL A 191 20.13 9.47 9.08
N LYS A 192 20.54 10.06 10.22
CA LYS A 192 21.70 10.95 10.31
C LYS A 192 22.97 10.21 9.94
N ASN A 193 23.23 9.05 10.53
CA ASN A 193 24.42 8.24 10.27
C ASN A 193 24.56 7.90 8.78
N TYR A 194 23.46 7.52 8.14
CA TYR A 194 23.46 7.30 6.69
C TYR A 194 23.71 8.58 5.90
N THR A 195 23.05 9.69 6.23
CA THR A 195 23.22 10.95 5.47
C THR A 195 24.62 11.55 5.64
N ASP A 196 25.28 11.33 6.76
CA ASP A 196 26.64 11.81 7.04
C ASP A 196 27.70 11.06 6.21
N THR A 197 27.43 9.81 5.78
CA THR A 197 28.34 9.07 4.87
C THR A 197 28.24 9.50 3.42
N ARG A 198 27.20 10.24 3.04
CA ARG A 198 26.96 10.64 1.66
C ARG A 198 27.84 11.81 1.23
N LEU A 199 28.63 11.59 0.19
CA LEU A 199 29.51 12.59 -0.41
C LEU A 199 28.89 13.35 -1.61
N ASP A 200 27.66 12.96 -2.01
CA ASP A 200 26.93 13.57 -3.12
C ASP A 200 25.97 14.69 -2.68
N ASN A 201 25.48 15.47 -3.64
CA ASN A 201 24.50 16.54 -3.43
C ASN A 201 23.11 16.21 -4.00
N LEU A 202 22.81 14.92 -4.26
CA LEU A 202 21.53 14.52 -4.85
C LEU A 202 20.38 14.75 -3.85
N PRO A 203 19.22 15.26 -4.32
CA PRO A 203 18.07 15.55 -3.47
C PRO A 203 17.49 14.34 -2.73
N PRO A 204 17.33 13.14 -3.36
CA PRO A 204 16.66 12.02 -2.69
C PRO A 204 17.31 11.65 -1.36
N LEU A 205 16.49 11.42 -0.33
CA LEU A 205 16.99 11.00 0.98
C LEU A 205 17.67 9.63 0.88
N PHE A 206 17.08 8.67 0.19
CA PHE A 206 17.61 7.32 0.02
C PHE A 206 18.01 7.04 -1.43
N LEU A 207 19.25 6.64 -1.63
CA LEU A 207 19.81 6.37 -2.95
C LEU A 207 19.83 4.89 -3.31
N SER A 208 19.72 4.62 -4.60
CA SER A 208 20.05 3.33 -5.20
C SER A 208 21.54 3.23 -5.49
N TYR A 209 22.19 2.20 -5.00
CA TYR A 209 23.60 1.87 -5.28
C TYR A 209 23.74 0.86 -6.43
N SER A 210 22.65 0.55 -7.15
CA SER A 210 22.70 -0.35 -8.31
C SER A 210 23.57 0.22 -9.43
N ARG A 211 24.39 -0.64 -10.07
CA ARG A 211 25.24 -0.26 -11.19
C ARG A 211 24.47 0.17 -12.45
N ASN A 212 23.21 -0.24 -12.57
CA ASN A 212 22.35 0.05 -13.74
C ASN A 212 21.51 1.34 -13.56
N ASN A 213 22.04 2.34 -12.90
CA ASN A 213 21.36 3.62 -12.73
C ASN A 213 21.35 4.40 -14.05
N ILE A 214 20.27 4.26 -14.80
CA ILE A 214 19.98 5.12 -15.95
C ILE A 214 19.51 6.47 -15.39
N ALA A 215 20.14 7.55 -15.84
CA ALA A 215 19.72 8.90 -15.49
C ALA A 215 18.24 9.09 -15.85
N SER A 216 17.39 9.31 -14.85
CA SER A 216 15.98 9.62 -15.06
C SER A 216 15.87 11.01 -15.69
N ARG A 217 14.98 11.18 -16.68
CA ARG A 217 14.66 12.48 -17.27
C ARG A 217 14.05 13.48 -16.27
N SER A 218 13.59 12.99 -15.11
CA SER A 218 12.92 13.77 -14.05
C SER A 218 13.87 14.42 -13.04
N GLY A 219 15.20 14.31 -13.20
CA GLY A 219 16.18 14.79 -12.21
C GLY A 219 16.26 13.95 -10.93
N ASP A 220 15.44 12.91 -10.79
CA ASP A 220 15.45 11.96 -9.66
C ASP A 220 16.53 10.89 -9.80
N PHE A 221 17.69 11.30 -10.26
CA PHE A 221 18.82 10.41 -10.44
C PHE A 221 19.12 9.66 -9.14
N ARG A 222 19.20 8.34 -9.23
CA ARG A 222 19.45 7.42 -8.11
C ARG A 222 18.38 7.37 -7.02
N ARG A 223 17.21 7.93 -7.16
CA ARG A 223 16.14 7.74 -6.16
C ARG A 223 15.80 6.25 -6.01
N LEU A 224 15.78 5.77 -4.77
CA LEU A 224 15.47 4.37 -4.49
C LEU A 224 13.98 4.10 -4.75
N GLY A 225 13.69 3.08 -5.55
CA GLY A 225 12.31 2.73 -5.91
C GLY A 225 11.60 1.83 -4.89
N ALA A 226 10.28 1.89 -4.85
CA ALA A 226 9.46 1.10 -3.92
C ALA A 226 9.69 -0.42 -4.05
N ARG A 227 9.90 -0.95 -5.27
CA ARG A 227 10.22 -2.38 -5.49
C ARG A 227 11.56 -2.77 -4.88
N SER A 228 12.56 -1.88 -4.89
CA SER A 228 13.86 -2.12 -4.27
C SER A 228 13.72 -2.22 -2.76
N ILE A 229 12.92 -1.34 -2.13
CA ILE A 229 12.62 -1.39 -0.69
C ILE A 229 11.89 -2.70 -0.34
N GLN A 230 10.90 -3.12 -1.14
CA GLN A 230 10.20 -4.40 -0.92
C GLN A 230 11.16 -5.59 -0.94
N ARG A 231 12.05 -5.64 -1.96
CA ARG A 231 13.06 -6.71 -2.08
C ARG A 231 14.06 -6.69 -0.93
N MET A 232 14.51 -5.50 -0.53
CA MET A 232 15.42 -5.30 0.59
C MET A 232 14.81 -5.82 1.91
N ILE A 233 13.58 -5.40 2.26
CA ILE A 233 12.89 -5.88 3.47
C ILE A 233 12.71 -7.41 3.43
N SER A 234 12.27 -7.97 2.29
CA SER A 234 12.13 -9.43 2.14
C SER A 234 13.45 -10.19 2.28
N LYS A 235 14.57 -9.60 1.81
CA LYS A 235 15.92 -10.16 1.99
C LYS A 235 16.27 -10.25 3.47
N TYR A 236 16.15 -9.15 4.22
CA TYR A 236 16.51 -9.12 5.63
C TYR A 236 15.56 -9.92 6.52
N ALA A 237 14.27 -10.00 6.18
CA ALA A 237 13.33 -10.90 6.86
C ALA A 237 13.75 -12.37 6.76
N LYS A 238 14.20 -12.80 5.58
CA LYS A 238 14.74 -14.16 5.39
C LYS A 238 16.02 -14.38 6.17
N LEU A 239 16.95 -13.42 6.19
CA LEU A 239 18.19 -13.49 6.94
C LEU A 239 17.95 -13.54 8.46
N ALA A 240 16.93 -12.83 8.95
CA ALA A 240 16.49 -12.84 10.33
C ALA A 240 15.69 -14.11 10.73
N GLY A 241 15.47 -15.06 9.80
CA GLY A 241 14.69 -16.28 10.07
C GLY A 241 13.18 -16.02 10.22
N ILE A 242 12.67 -14.86 9.80
CA ILE A 242 11.24 -14.53 9.89
C ILE A 242 10.48 -15.26 8.77
N THR A 243 9.58 -16.18 9.17
CA THR A 243 8.78 -16.98 8.24
C THR A 243 7.57 -16.23 7.65
N LYS A 244 7.14 -15.15 8.31
CA LYS A 244 6.06 -14.29 7.83
C LYS A 244 6.47 -13.55 6.55
N HIS A 245 5.50 -13.28 5.66
CA HIS A 245 5.75 -12.40 4.51
C HIS A 245 5.87 -10.95 5.00
N VAL A 246 7.09 -10.41 4.95
CA VAL A 246 7.37 -9.03 5.39
C VAL A 246 7.47 -8.08 4.20
N SER A 247 6.80 -6.96 4.29
CA SER A 247 6.73 -5.89 3.28
C SER A 247 6.69 -4.52 3.97
N PRO A 248 6.83 -3.40 3.24
CA PRO A 248 6.61 -2.07 3.81
C PRO A 248 5.23 -1.88 4.46
N HIS A 249 4.21 -2.55 3.94
CA HIS A 249 2.89 -2.57 4.56
C HIS A 249 2.88 -3.30 5.89
N THR A 250 3.60 -4.42 5.97
CA THR A 250 3.78 -5.16 7.23
C THR A 250 4.46 -4.27 8.27
N MET A 251 5.53 -3.53 7.91
CA MET A 251 6.21 -2.59 8.82
C MET A 251 5.26 -1.51 9.35
N ARG A 252 4.42 -0.94 8.48
CA ARG A 252 3.40 0.03 8.86
C ARG A 252 2.31 -0.58 9.76
N HIS A 253 1.93 -1.83 9.53
CA HIS A 253 1.01 -2.54 10.41
C HIS A 253 1.65 -2.83 11.78
N SER A 254 2.94 -3.19 11.79
CA SER A 254 3.70 -3.38 13.03
C SER A 254 3.77 -2.10 13.86
N PHE A 255 4.05 -0.95 13.24
CA PHE A 255 3.99 0.36 13.89
C PHE A 255 2.62 0.61 14.54
N ALA A 256 1.54 0.40 13.79
CA ALA A 256 0.19 0.64 14.33
C ALA A 256 -0.16 -0.31 15.47
N THR A 257 0.20 -1.58 15.34
CA THR A 257 -0.03 -2.61 16.36
C THR A 257 0.78 -2.33 17.62
N ASP A 258 2.06 -1.95 17.47
CA ASP A 258 2.93 -1.59 18.58
C ASP A 258 2.36 -0.42 19.39
N LEU A 259 1.90 0.64 18.73
CA LEU A 259 1.25 1.76 19.40
C LEU A 259 0.00 1.33 20.18
N LEU A 260 -0.84 0.49 19.60
CA LEU A 260 -2.08 0.02 20.23
C LEU A 260 -1.78 -0.90 21.43
N MET A 261 -0.81 -1.80 21.31
CA MET A 261 -0.35 -2.65 22.40
C MET A 261 0.24 -1.84 23.55
N ASN A 262 0.86 -0.70 23.26
CA ASN A 262 1.38 0.24 24.26
C ASN A 262 0.33 1.26 24.77
N GLY A 263 -0.96 1.04 24.47
CA GLY A 263 -2.07 1.80 25.03
C GLY A 263 -2.49 3.06 24.29
N ALA A 264 -1.99 3.29 23.07
CA ALA A 264 -2.47 4.40 22.26
C ALA A 264 -3.93 4.19 21.83
N ASP A 265 -4.73 5.26 21.84
CA ASP A 265 -6.10 5.16 21.33
C ASP A 265 -6.14 5.00 19.80
N ILE A 266 -7.12 4.26 19.31
CA ILE A 266 -7.26 3.90 17.90
C ILE A 266 -7.45 5.10 16.97
N ARG A 267 -8.04 6.22 17.46
CA ARG A 267 -8.26 7.44 16.67
C ARG A 267 -6.94 8.20 16.48
N SER A 268 -6.11 8.24 17.50
CA SER A 268 -4.75 8.80 17.42
C SER A 268 -3.91 8.02 16.41
N VAL A 269 -3.93 6.68 16.48
CA VAL A 269 -3.24 5.83 15.51
C VAL A 269 -3.79 6.03 14.10
N GLN A 270 -5.11 6.13 13.93
CA GLN A 270 -5.75 6.45 12.65
C GLN A 270 -5.26 7.78 12.07
N SER A 271 -5.18 8.81 12.91
CA SER A 271 -4.68 10.15 12.54
C SER A 271 -3.23 10.09 12.10
N MET A 272 -2.35 9.46 12.89
CA MET A 272 -0.92 9.28 12.58
C MET A 272 -0.71 8.54 11.25
N LEU A 273 -1.54 7.52 10.98
CA LEU A 273 -1.48 6.78 9.73
C LEU A 273 -2.10 7.55 8.54
N GLY A 274 -2.92 8.56 8.76
CA GLY A 274 -3.65 9.27 7.71
C GLY A 274 -4.63 8.35 6.98
N HIS A 275 -5.42 7.56 7.74
CA HIS A 275 -6.50 6.74 7.21
C HIS A 275 -7.77 7.58 7.08
N SER A 276 -8.28 7.72 5.86
CA SER A 276 -9.52 8.46 5.58
C SER A 276 -10.79 7.76 6.09
N SER A 277 -10.72 6.48 6.40
CA SER A 277 -11.84 5.68 6.91
C SER A 277 -11.43 4.87 8.13
N ILE A 278 -12.27 4.86 9.14
CA ILE A 278 -12.10 4.06 10.35
C ILE A 278 -12.10 2.56 10.03
N SER A 279 -12.79 2.15 8.96
CA SER A 279 -12.81 0.74 8.52
C SER A 279 -11.42 0.19 8.16
N THR A 280 -10.49 1.05 7.79
CA THR A 280 -9.09 0.67 7.54
C THR A 280 -8.35 0.42 8.86
N THR A 281 -8.79 1.05 9.96
CA THR A 281 -8.21 0.88 11.29
C THR A 281 -8.92 -0.23 12.09
N GLN A 282 -10.15 -0.59 11.72
CA GLN A 282 -10.86 -1.74 12.28
C GLN A 282 -10.15 -3.10 12.08
N VAL A 283 -9.16 -3.14 11.21
CA VAL A 283 -8.28 -4.29 11.05
C VAL A 283 -7.50 -4.61 12.33
N TYR A 284 -7.35 -3.64 13.23
CA TYR A 284 -6.63 -3.76 14.50
C TYR A 284 -7.56 -4.01 15.72
N THR A 285 -8.88 -4.18 15.53
CA THR A 285 -9.82 -4.38 16.65
C THR A 285 -9.47 -5.58 17.52
N HIS A 286 -8.95 -6.66 16.92
CA HIS A 286 -8.51 -7.83 17.68
C HIS A 286 -7.35 -7.52 18.67
N VAL A 287 -6.47 -6.58 18.33
CA VAL A 287 -5.38 -6.13 19.25
C VAL A 287 -5.96 -5.30 20.39
N THR A 288 -6.98 -4.49 20.09
CA THR A 288 -7.69 -3.70 21.10
C THR A 288 -8.49 -4.59 22.04
N ASP A 289 -9.05 -5.69 21.55
CA ASP A 289 -9.80 -6.66 22.37
C ASP A 289 -8.89 -7.40 23.37
N GLU A 290 -7.66 -7.78 22.99
CA GLU A 290 -6.67 -8.32 23.92
C GLU A 290 -6.29 -7.30 24.99
N HIS A 291 -6.02 -6.06 24.59
CA HIS A 291 -5.69 -4.98 25.52
C HIS A 291 -6.88 -4.61 26.44
N LEU A 292 -8.12 -4.64 25.94
CA LEU A 292 -9.31 -4.47 26.77
C LEU A 292 -9.43 -5.58 27.82
N ARG A 293 -9.07 -6.80 27.48
CA ARG A 293 -9.03 -7.92 28.43
C ARG A 293 -7.98 -7.71 29.52
N GLU A 294 -6.77 -7.29 29.15
CA GLU A 294 -5.71 -6.96 30.12
C GLU A 294 -6.12 -5.79 31.05
N ILE A 295 -6.76 -4.76 30.48
CA ILE A 295 -7.30 -3.64 31.28
C ILE A 295 -8.40 -4.14 32.22
N HIS A 296 -9.31 -5.00 31.75
CA HIS A 296 -10.34 -5.58 32.57
C HIS A 296 -9.73 -6.39 33.73
N GLU A 297 -8.79 -7.29 33.44
CA GLU A 297 -8.10 -8.11 34.44
C GLU A 297 -7.30 -7.26 35.45
N LYS A 298 -6.76 -6.11 35.02
CA LYS A 298 -5.94 -5.23 35.85
C LYS A 298 -6.75 -4.28 36.74
N PHE A 299 -7.93 -3.83 36.27
CA PHE A 299 -8.70 -2.75 36.91
C PHE A 299 -10.10 -3.17 37.35
N HIS A 300 -10.58 -4.34 36.94
CA HIS A 300 -11.84 -4.88 37.47
C HIS A 300 -11.56 -5.47 38.86
N SER A 301 -12.18 -4.90 39.87
CA SER A 301 -12.12 -5.45 41.21
C SER A 301 -12.97 -6.71 41.26
N ASP A 302 -12.35 -7.88 41.38
CA ASP A 302 -13.07 -9.07 41.80
C ASP A 302 -13.57 -8.81 43.21
N SER A 303 -14.87 -8.64 43.37
CA SER A 303 -15.55 -8.56 44.65
C SER A 303 -15.70 -9.98 45.19
N ASP A 304 -14.57 -10.61 45.55
CA ASP A 304 -14.50 -11.76 46.45
C ASP A 304 -13.88 -11.33 47.75
N THR A 305 -14.75 -10.92 48.66
CA THR A 305 -14.55 -10.99 50.10
C THR A 305 -15.83 -11.41 50.74
#